data_31e8ac02ac6de1eba8390ccd52bd6029
#
_entry.id   31e8ac02ac6de1eba8390ccd52bd6029
#
_cell.length_a   1.000
_cell.length_b   1.000
_cell.length_c   1.000
_cell.angle_alpha   90.00
_cell.angle_beta   90.00
_cell.angle_gamma   90.00
#
_symmetry.space_group_name_H-M   'P 1'
#
loop_
_entity.id
_entity.type
_entity.pdbx_description
1 polymer ?
#
loop_
_entity_poly.entity_id
_entity_poly.type
_entity_poly.pdbx_seq_one_letter_code
_entity_poly.pdbx_strand_id
1 'polypeptide(L)'
;PGGEGHHDGHMKDRDEASVLAEPLMQLSPAQESVLVGLRKAPPRTVVTAARPSKGSPNLSLTAEQLTAVKLPDAGEKTSARGGSEAGYAAVAGAHGDAVFIVSCDLDASTKLGKAQALVADDHAFQLSIEEQAAALIANGLAMSSRQPQLNVVSTFAAFYEGIAREGFDMWRYQRNLTGVNEGLNVAFHVSHVGACTGRDHFSGWGLDWINIGLTYLPYLHRFYAPADVPAAFLAVTDAAA
;
A
#
# COMPACT_ATOMS: atom_id res chain seq x y z
N PRO A 1 21.65 -8.63 -10.50
CA PRO A 1 22.59 -9.25 -11.41
C PRO A 1 24.01 -8.91 -10.99
N GLY A 2 24.66 -9.83 -10.29
CA GLY A 2 26.06 -9.74 -9.96
C GLY A 2 26.85 -10.55 -10.97
N GLY A 3 27.69 -9.89 -11.75
CA GLY A 3 28.64 -10.55 -12.66
C GLY A 3 29.88 -11.01 -11.90
N GLU A 4 30.70 -11.81 -12.56
CA GLU A 4 31.97 -12.26 -12.03
C GLU A 4 32.89 -11.07 -11.73
N GLY A 5 33.46 -11.00 -10.53
CA GLY A 5 34.33 -9.91 -10.11
C GLY A 5 33.65 -8.71 -9.41
N HIS A 6 32.35 -8.81 -9.12
CA HIS A 6 31.61 -7.78 -8.39
C HIS A 6 31.44 -8.12 -6.91
N HIS A 7 31.54 -7.12 -6.05
CA HIS A 7 31.32 -7.24 -4.62
C HIS A 7 29.89 -6.73 -4.29
N ASP A 8 29.23 -7.44 -3.38
CA ASP A 8 27.95 -7.03 -2.78
C ASP A 8 26.81 -6.76 -3.78
N GLY A 9 26.85 -7.40 -4.94
CA GLY A 9 25.81 -7.22 -5.98
C GLY A 9 25.84 -5.88 -6.71
N HIS A 10 26.83 -5.03 -6.44
CA HIS A 10 27.02 -3.77 -7.13
C HIS A 10 28.04 -3.90 -8.25
N MET A 11 27.69 -3.38 -9.42
CA MET A 11 28.60 -3.26 -10.56
C MET A 11 29.08 -1.83 -10.69
N LYS A 12 30.30 -1.64 -11.16
CA LYS A 12 30.73 -0.31 -11.60
C LYS A 12 29.97 0.07 -12.86
N ASP A 13 29.60 1.32 -13.02
CA ASP A 13 28.81 1.83 -14.15
C ASP A 13 29.31 1.34 -15.52
N ARG A 14 30.62 1.24 -15.67
CA ARG A 14 31.26 0.76 -16.89
C ARG A 14 31.01 -0.72 -17.16
N ASP A 15 31.01 -1.55 -16.12
CA ASP A 15 30.83 -2.99 -16.23
C ASP A 15 29.33 -3.31 -16.41
N GLU A 16 28.47 -2.54 -15.75
CA GLU A 16 27.02 -2.62 -15.91
C GLU A 16 26.60 -2.38 -17.36
N ALA A 17 27.15 -1.33 -17.99
CA ALA A 17 26.89 -1.06 -19.38
C ALA A 17 27.31 -2.22 -20.31
N SER A 18 28.41 -2.91 -20.02
CA SER A 18 28.89 -4.05 -20.77
C SER A 18 27.98 -5.26 -20.62
N VAL A 19 27.56 -5.58 -19.41
CA VAL A 19 26.68 -6.72 -19.12
C VAL A 19 25.27 -6.51 -19.67
N LEU A 20 24.77 -5.29 -19.67
CA LEU A 20 23.46 -4.94 -20.22
C LEU A 20 23.46 -4.85 -21.74
N ALA A 21 24.60 -4.59 -22.37
CA ALA A 21 24.71 -4.51 -23.82
C ALA A 21 24.50 -5.87 -24.48
N GLU A 22 24.99 -6.94 -23.89
CA GLU A 22 24.92 -8.28 -24.45
C GLU A 22 23.49 -8.80 -24.69
N PRO A 23 22.56 -8.72 -23.73
CA PRO A 23 21.16 -9.04 -23.97
C PRO A 23 20.50 -8.15 -25.04
N LEU A 24 20.91 -6.89 -25.14
CA LEU A 24 20.35 -5.95 -26.12
C LEU A 24 20.77 -6.30 -27.55
N MET A 25 21.93 -6.95 -27.72
CA MET A 25 22.39 -7.47 -29.04
C MET A 25 21.61 -8.69 -29.51
N GLN A 26 20.84 -9.32 -28.63
CA GLN A 26 20.01 -10.49 -28.96
C GLN A 26 18.55 -10.14 -29.24
N LEU A 27 18.21 -8.86 -29.29
CA LEU A 27 16.84 -8.42 -29.50
C LEU A 27 16.36 -8.80 -30.93
N SER A 28 15.12 -9.24 -31.00
CA SER A 28 14.44 -9.37 -32.28
C SER A 28 14.27 -8.00 -32.95
N PRO A 29 14.12 -7.93 -34.27
CA PRO A 29 13.90 -6.68 -35.00
C PRO A 29 12.70 -5.86 -34.45
N ALA A 30 11.67 -6.53 -33.97
CA ALA A 30 10.52 -5.86 -33.34
C ALA A 30 10.90 -5.20 -32.01
N GLN A 31 11.65 -5.88 -31.16
CA GLN A 31 12.13 -5.33 -29.89
C GLN A 31 13.12 -4.19 -30.10
N GLU A 32 14.01 -4.32 -31.10
CA GLU A 32 14.93 -3.26 -31.48
C GLU A 32 14.16 -2.00 -31.96
N SER A 33 13.12 -2.19 -32.76
CA SER A 33 12.25 -1.09 -33.22
C SER A 33 11.61 -0.33 -32.05
N VAL A 34 11.15 -1.05 -31.01
CA VAL A 34 10.60 -0.43 -29.80
C VAL A 34 11.67 0.40 -29.09
N LEU A 35 12.88 -0.13 -28.89
CA LEU A 35 13.99 0.60 -28.26
C LEU A 35 14.39 1.84 -29.04
N VAL A 36 14.46 1.75 -30.35
CA VAL A 36 14.75 2.90 -31.22
C VAL A 36 13.64 3.95 -31.09
N GLY A 37 12.39 3.52 -31.00
CA GLY A 37 11.24 4.41 -30.73
C GLY A 37 11.35 5.12 -29.39
N LEU A 38 11.72 4.40 -28.34
CA LEU A 38 11.92 4.96 -27.00
C LEU A 38 13.09 5.96 -26.95
N ARG A 39 14.19 5.69 -27.66
CA ARG A 39 15.35 6.59 -27.76
C ARG A 39 15.02 7.89 -28.52
N LYS A 40 14.12 7.82 -29.48
CA LYS A 40 13.67 8.97 -30.28
C LYS A 40 12.53 9.72 -29.62
N ALA A 41 11.92 9.15 -28.58
CA ALA A 41 10.91 9.87 -27.82
C ALA A 41 11.52 11.16 -27.25
N PRO A 42 10.84 12.30 -27.37
CA PRO A 42 11.32 13.52 -26.76
C PRO A 42 11.54 13.25 -25.27
N PRO A 43 12.61 13.81 -24.67
CA PRO A 43 12.83 13.68 -23.24
C PRO A 43 11.52 14.06 -22.57
N ARG A 44 10.98 13.16 -21.73
CA ARG A 44 9.82 13.50 -20.91
C ARG A 44 10.19 14.78 -20.20
N THR A 45 9.49 15.84 -20.49
CA THR A 45 9.60 17.04 -19.70
C THR A 45 9.29 16.58 -18.29
N VAL A 46 10.30 16.52 -17.44
CA VAL A 46 10.07 16.37 -16.02
C VAL A 46 9.37 17.65 -15.64
N VAL A 47 8.06 17.63 -15.76
CA VAL A 47 7.25 18.63 -15.09
C VAL A 47 7.68 18.47 -13.67
N THR A 48 8.37 19.45 -13.13
CA THR A 48 8.54 19.62 -11.69
C THR A 48 7.13 19.82 -11.18
N ALA A 49 6.46 18.68 -11.01
CA ALA A 49 5.13 18.64 -10.48
C ALA A 49 5.19 19.34 -9.13
N ALA A 50 4.24 20.20 -8.88
CA ALA A 50 4.01 20.68 -7.53
C ALA A 50 4.10 19.46 -6.60
N ARG A 51 4.85 19.59 -5.51
CA ARG A 51 5.03 18.50 -4.55
C ARG A 51 3.66 17.91 -4.24
N PRO A 52 3.51 16.58 -4.18
CA PRO A 52 2.26 15.96 -3.78
C PRO A 52 1.79 16.60 -2.47
N SER A 53 0.49 16.78 -2.32
CA SER A 53 -0.08 17.16 -1.04
C SER A 53 0.31 16.10 -0.01
N LYS A 54 0.99 16.51 1.03
CA LYS A 54 1.49 15.62 2.06
C LYS A 54 0.96 16.08 3.38
N GLY A 55 0.21 15.32 3.95
CA GLY A 55 -0.46 15.54 5.19
C GLY A 55 -1.41 14.39 5.40
N SER A 56 -2.33 14.55 6.30
CA SER A 56 -3.47 13.65 6.45
C SER A 56 -4.18 13.49 5.09
N PRO A 57 -4.78 12.33 4.79
CA PRO A 57 -5.66 12.18 3.64
C PRO A 57 -6.76 13.23 3.57
N ASN A 58 -7.16 13.78 4.73
CA ASN A 58 -8.18 14.82 4.87
C ASN A 58 -9.55 14.38 4.31
N LEU A 59 -9.89 13.11 4.53
CA LEU A 59 -11.14 12.50 4.12
C LEU A 59 -12.07 12.28 5.33
N SER A 60 -12.22 13.31 6.14
CA SER A 60 -13.05 13.27 7.36
C SER A 60 -14.52 13.03 7.01
N LEU A 61 -15.19 12.22 7.82
CA LEU A 61 -16.64 12.06 7.76
C LEU A 61 -17.33 13.12 8.60
N THR A 62 -18.49 13.59 8.15
CA THR A 62 -19.33 14.48 8.94
C THR A 62 -19.95 13.74 10.13
N ALA A 63 -20.47 14.47 11.11
CA ALA A 63 -21.16 13.87 12.25
C ALA A 63 -22.38 13.03 11.81
N GLU A 64 -23.10 13.49 10.79
CA GLU A 64 -24.24 12.77 10.23
C GLU A 64 -23.79 11.46 9.55
N GLN A 65 -22.70 11.49 8.78
CA GLN A 65 -22.14 10.29 8.16
C GLN A 65 -21.66 9.28 9.20
N LEU A 66 -20.98 9.74 10.26
CA LEU A 66 -20.53 8.89 11.36
C LEU A 66 -21.70 8.22 12.09
N THR A 67 -22.75 8.99 12.38
CA THR A 67 -23.93 8.48 13.12
C THR A 67 -24.83 7.59 12.25
N ALA A 68 -24.78 7.73 10.94
CA ALA A 68 -25.53 6.87 10.03
C ALA A 68 -24.97 5.44 9.93
N VAL A 69 -23.71 5.22 10.31
CA VAL A 69 -23.09 3.90 10.28
C VAL A 69 -23.62 3.05 11.44
N LYS A 70 -24.28 1.95 11.09
CA LYS A 70 -24.74 0.96 12.09
C LYS A 70 -23.60 -0.01 12.39
N LEU A 71 -23.15 0.02 13.62
CA LEU A 71 -22.23 -0.98 14.16
C LEU A 71 -23.03 -2.03 14.95
N PRO A 72 -22.47 -3.24 15.12
CA PRO A 72 -23.08 -4.26 16.01
C PRO A 72 -23.28 -3.75 17.43
N ASP A 73 -24.33 -4.22 18.06
CA ASP A 73 -24.65 -3.84 19.45
C ASP A 73 -23.59 -4.36 20.44
N ALA A 74 -23.49 -3.66 21.56
CA ALA A 74 -22.57 -4.06 22.62
C ALA A 74 -22.91 -5.48 23.14
N GLY A 75 -21.88 -6.35 23.16
CA GLY A 75 -22.04 -7.73 23.56
C GLY A 75 -22.36 -8.70 22.40
N GLU A 76 -22.61 -8.21 21.21
CA GLU A 76 -22.77 -9.05 20.03
C GLU A 76 -21.43 -9.69 19.66
N LYS A 77 -21.44 -11.01 19.44
CA LYS A 77 -20.24 -11.76 19.09
C LYS A 77 -19.93 -11.58 17.62
N THR A 78 -18.99 -10.70 17.31
CA THR A 78 -18.58 -10.41 15.92
C THR A 78 -17.07 -10.18 15.84
N SER A 79 -16.54 -10.15 14.62
CA SER A 79 -15.12 -9.86 14.37
C SER A 79 -14.87 -8.36 14.32
N ALA A 80 -13.76 -7.87 14.92
CA ALA A 80 -13.31 -6.50 14.80
C ALA A 80 -13.20 -6.01 13.34
N ARG A 81 -12.95 -6.92 12.40
CA ARG A 81 -12.96 -6.63 10.94
C ARG A 81 -14.28 -6.03 10.43
N GLY A 82 -15.40 -6.28 11.12
CA GLY A 82 -16.67 -5.62 10.80
C GLY A 82 -16.61 -4.11 10.99
N GLY A 83 -15.84 -3.63 11.96
CA GLY A 83 -15.60 -2.20 12.16
C GLY A 83 -14.74 -1.59 11.05
N SER A 84 -13.68 -2.27 10.64
CA SER A 84 -12.86 -1.83 9.51
C SER A 84 -13.69 -1.81 8.21
N GLU A 85 -14.50 -2.83 7.95
CA GLU A 85 -15.42 -2.87 6.80
C GLU A 85 -16.35 -1.66 6.77
N ALA A 86 -16.98 -1.37 7.92
CA ALA A 86 -17.88 -0.24 8.04
C ALA A 86 -17.16 1.10 7.86
N GLY A 87 -15.96 1.23 8.43
CA GLY A 87 -15.14 2.43 8.32
C GLY A 87 -14.71 2.71 6.87
N TYR A 88 -14.10 1.73 6.21
CA TYR A 88 -13.68 1.88 4.81
C TYR A 88 -14.87 2.09 3.87
N ALA A 89 -15.99 1.40 4.09
CA ALA A 89 -17.19 1.62 3.31
C ALA A 89 -17.76 3.04 3.50
N ALA A 90 -17.76 3.56 4.73
CA ALA A 90 -18.22 4.92 4.98
C ALA A 90 -17.31 5.96 4.33
N VAL A 91 -15.98 5.81 4.45
CA VAL A 91 -15.01 6.72 3.82
C VAL A 91 -15.11 6.65 2.30
N ALA A 92 -15.16 5.45 1.72
CA ALA A 92 -15.30 5.26 0.28
C ALA A 92 -16.64 5.81 -0.25
N GLY A 93 -17.73 5.63 0.49
CA GLY A 93 -19.03 6.18 0.13
C GLY A 93 -19.09 7.71 0.15
N ALA A 94 -18.30 8.34 1.02
CA ALA A 94 -18.23 9.80 1.11
C ALA A 94 -17.19 10.42 0.16
N HIS A 95 -16.10 9.69 -0.14
CA HIS A 95 -14.90 10.21 -0.80
C HIS A 95 -14.35 9.23 -1.85
N GLY A 96 -15.22 8.51 -2.57
CA GLY A 96 -14.81 7.42 -3.47
C GLY A 96 -13.75 7.80 -4.50
N ASP A 97 -13.78 9.05 -4.99
CA ASP A 97 -12.79 9.57 -5.94
C ASP A 97 -11.39 9.79 -5.34
N ALA A 98 -11.26 9.73 -4.02
CA ALA A 98 -10.01 9.96 -3.29
C ALA A 98 -9.53 8.71 -2.54
N VAL A 99 -10.21 7.57 -2.71
CA VAL A 99 -9.86 6.31 -2.05
C VAL A 99 -9.43 5.29 -3.09
N PHE A 100 -8.25 4.73 -2.91
CA PHE A 100 -7.69 3.66 -3.74
C PHE A 100 -7.51 2.40 -2.90
N ILE A 101 -7.96 1.28 -3.40
CA ILE A 101 -7.90 0.01 -2.68
C ILE A 101 -7.13 -1.01 -3.52
N VAL A 102 -6.06 -1.53 -2.95
CA VAL A 102 -5.22 -2.56 -3.56
C VAL A 102 -5.34 -3.83 -2.75
N SER A 103 -5.91 -4.85 -3.34
CA SER A 103 -6.18 -6.14 -2.70
C SER A 103 -5.45 -7.29 -3.38
N CYS A 104 -5.15 -8.33 -2.60
CA CYS A 104 -4.43 -9.53 -3.01
C CYS A 104 -5.36 -10.76 -3.01
N ASP A 105 -6.52 -10.66 -3.66
CA ASP A 105 -7.53 -11.72 -3.73
C ASP A 105 -8.06 -12.16 -2.35
N LEU A 106 -8.14 -11.22 -1.41
CA LEU A 106 -8.52 -11.48 -0.02
C LEU A 106 -9.71 -10.66 0.48
N ASP A 107 -10.45 -9.99 -0.40
CA ASP A 107 -11.47 -8.98 -0.06
C ASP A 107 -12.57 -9.50 0.86
N ALA A 108 -13.04 -10.73 0.63
CA ALA A 108 -14.03 -11.36 1.48
C ALA A 108 -13.50 -11.60 2.90
N SER A 109 -12.22 -11.93 3.01
CA SER A 109 -11.54 -12.24 4.28
C SER A 109 -11.08 -11.00 5.02
N THR A 110 -10.55 -10.01 4.34
CA THR A 110 -10.09 -8.73 4.91
C THR A 110 -11.22 -7.71 5.07
N LYS A 111 -12.41 -8.02 4.50
CA LYS A 111 -13.60 -7.18 4.60
C LYS A 111 -13.51 -5.84 3.86
N LEU A 112 -12.83 -5.79 2.72
CA LEU A 112 -12.78 -4.60 1.89
C LEU A 112 -13.76 -4.57 0.71
N GLY A 113 -14.43 -5.69 0.40
CA GLY A 113 -15.30 -5.79 -0.76
C GLY A 113 -16.41 -4.73 -0.80
N LYS A 114 -16.95 -4.30 0.34
CA LYS A 114 -17.94 -3.21 0.37
C LYS A 114 -17.35 -1.86 -0.01
N ALA A 115 -16.15 -1.56 0.44
CA ALA A 115 -15.47 -0.31 0.09
C ALA A 115 -15.09 -0.28 -1.39
N GLN A 116 -14.60 -1.41 -1.94
CA GLN A 116 -14.28 -1.54 -3.37
C GLN A 116 -15.47 -1.28 -4.27
N ALA A 117 -16.68 -1.69 -3.86
CA ALA A 117 -17.90 -1.43 -4.62
C ALA A 117 -18.35 0.04 -4.60
N LEU A 118 -17.72 0.90 -3.79
CA LEU A 118 -18.07 2.30 -3.61
C LEU A 118 -17.04 3.28 -4.18
N VAL A 119 -15.87 2.78 -4.59
CA VAL A 119 -14.86 3.58 -5.29
C VAL A 119 -15.05 3.46 -6.81
N ALA A 120 -14.41 4.33 -7.58
CA ALA A 120 -14.39 4.22 -9.03
C ALA A 120 -13.70 2.91 -9.48
N ASP A 121 -14.08 2.38 -10.64
CA ASP A 121 -13.56 1.08 -11.13
C ASP A 121 -12.04 1.07 -11.27
N ASP A 122 -11.45 2.19 -11.65
CA ASP A 122 -10.00 2.37 -11.79
C ASP A 122 -9.28 2.69 -10.45
N HIS A 123 -10.02 2.74 -9.34
CA HIS A 123 -9.49 2.89 -7.98
C HIS A 123 -9.48 1.58 -7.19
N ALA A 124 -10.08 0.51 -7.69
CA ALA A 124 -10.09 -0.82 -7.09
C ALA A 124 -9.14 -1.75 -7.85
N PHE A 125 -7.96 -1.98 -7.30
CA PHE A 125 -6.96 -2.86 -7.88
C PHE A 125 -7.08 -4.25 -7.28
N GLN A 126 -7.49 -5.20 -8.09
CA GLN A 126 -7.56 -6.59 -7.69
C GLN A 126 -6.36 -7.34 -8.26
N LEU A 127 -5.40 -7.61 -7.41
CA LEU A 127 -4.22 -8.39 -7.75
C LEU A 127 -4.41 -9.85 -7.33
N SER A 128 -3.63 -10.74 -7.90
CA SER A 128 -3.45 -12.08 -7.34
C SER A 128 -2.69 -12.00 -6.00
N ILE A 129 -2.20 -13.11 -5.49
CA ILE A 129 -1.40 -13.15 -4.25
C ILE A 129 -0.04 -12.48 -4.53
N GLU A 130 -0.01 -11.14 -4.46
CA GLU A 130 1.10 -10.29 -4.89
C GLU A 130 1.27 -9.10 -3.93
N GLU A 131 1.47 -9.38 -2.66
CA GLU A 131 1.53 -8.37 -1.59
C GLU A 131 2.64 -7.35 -1.79
N GLN A 132 3.78 -7.75 -2.35
CA GLN A 132 4.87 -6.82 -2.67
C GLN A 132 4.43 -5.81 -3.74
N ALA A 133 3.84 -6.32 -4.83
CA ALA A 133 3.32 -5.48 -5.89
C ALA A 133 2.23 -4.54 -5.37
N ALA A 134 1.33 -5.04 -4.51
CA ALA A 134 0.28 -4.25 -3.89
C ALA A 134 0.83 -3.08 -3.06
N ALA A 135 1.83 -3.34 -2.22
CA ALA A 135 2.48 -2.31 -1.42
C ALA A 135 3.19 -1.26 -2.30
N LEU A 136 3.89 -1.69 -3.35
CA LEU A 136 4.59 -0.79 -4.27
C LEU A 136 3.62 0.05 -5.11
N ILE A 137 2.49 -0.52 -5.56
CA ILE A 137 1.43 0.21 -6.26
C ILE A 137 0.84 1.30 -5.36
N ALA A 138 0.46 0.96 -4.13
CA ALA A 138 -0.07 1.94 -3.19
C ALA A 138 0.93 3.07 -2.88
N ASN A 139 2.21 2.73 -2.73
CA ASN A 139 3.27 3.72 -2.57
C ASN A 139 3.39 4.62 -3.80
N GLY A 140 3.35 4.04 -5.00
CA GLY A 140 3.40 4.78 -6.27
C GLY A 140 2.22 5.74 -6.42
N LEU A 141 1.01 5.30 -6.11
CA LEU A 141 -0.20 6.13 -6.10
C LEU A 141 -0.05 7.30 -5.13
N ALA A 142 0.36 7.03 -3.88
CA ALA A 142 0.58 8.06 -2.88
C ALA A 142 1.68 9.06 -3.26
N MET A 143 2.73 8.61 -3.95
CA MET A 143 3.80 9.48 -4.43
C MET A 143 3.36 10.37 -5.60
N SER A 144 2.55 9.85 -6.49
CA SER A 144 2.12 10.54 -7.71
C SER A 144 0.98 11.53 -7.48
N SER A 145 0.24 11.38 -6.39
CA SER A 145 -0.92 12.21 -6.09
C SER A 145 -0.53 13.64 -5.73
N ARG A 146 -1.31 14.57 -6.26
CA ARG A 146 -1.26 16.00 -5.91
C ARG A 146 -2.41 16.41 -5.00
N GLN A 147 -3.39 15.55 -4.86
CA GLN A 147 -4.57 15.78 -4.04
C GLN A 147 -4.55 14.87 -2.82
N PRO A 148 -5.19 15.27 -1.73
CA PRO A 148 -5.42 14.38 -0.61
C PRO A 148 -6.09 13.09 -1.08
N GLN A 149 -5.55 11.94 -0.69
CA GLN A 149 -6.11 10.63 -1.01
C GLN A 149 -5.68 9.61 0.03
N LEU A 150 -6.44 8.53 0.13
CA LEU A 150 -6.12 7.37 0.95
C LEU A 150 -5.86 6.16 0.05
N ASN A 151 -4.69 5.57 0.17
CA ASN A 151 -4.31 4.36 -0.55
C ASN A 151 -4.29 3.20 0.45
N VAL A 152 -5.14 2.20 0.26
CA VAL A 152 -5.29 1.08 1.18
C VAL A 152 -4.68 -0.17 0.56
N VAL A 153 -3.73 -0.78 1.25
CA VAL A 153 -3.25 -2.14 0.95
C VAL A 153 -3.82 -3.08 1.99
N SER A 154 -4.46 -4.15 1.55
CA SER A 154 -5.07 -5.09 2.49
C SER A 154 -4.61 -6.52 2.26
N THR A 155 -4.14 -7.12 3.35
CA THR A 155 -3.74 -8.52 3.39
C THR A 155 -3.78 -9.06 4.82
N PHE A 156 -3.27 -10.27 5.02
CA PHE A 156 -3.04 -10.83 6.35
C PHE A 156 -1.62 -10.55 6.84
N ALA A 157 -1.48 -10.37 8.15
CA ALA A 157 -0.19 -10.10 8.80
C ALA A 157 0.89 -11.12 8.41
N ALA A 158 0.54 -12.39 8.32
CA ALA A 158 1.44 -13.47 7.95
C ALA A 158 2.09 -13.28 6.57
N PHE A 159 1.34 -12.81 5.59
CA PHE A 159 1.86 -12.57 4.24
C PHE A 159 2.65 -11.28 4.17
N TYR A 160 2.22 -10.29 4.93
CA TYR A 160 2.89 -9.01 4.97
C TYR A 160 4.29 -9.10 5.58
N GLU A 161 4.43 -9.83 6.68
CA GLU A 161 5.69 -9.97 7.42
C GLU A 161 6.81 -10.57 6.57
N GLY A 162 6.52 -11.65 5.83
CA GLY A 162 7.51 -12.37 5.05
C GLY A 162 7.74 -11.82 3.64
N ILE A 163 6.71 -11.33 3.01
CA ILE A 163 6.71 -11.03 1.56
C ILE A 163 6.61 -9.53 1.29
N ALA A 164 5.75 -8.82 1.98
CA ALA A 164 5.47 -7.42 1.70
C ALA A 164 6.27 -6.43 2.57
N ARG A 165 7.11 -6.91 3.47
CA ARG A 165 7.93 -6.07 4.35
C ARG A 165 8.77 -5.08 3.56
N GLU A 166 9.33 -5.49 2.43
CA GLU A 166 10.11 -4.62 1.56
C GLU A 166 9.27 -3.45 1.03
N GLY A 167 8.01 -3.68 0.70
CA GLY A 167 7.10 -2.60 0.31
C GLY A 167 6.88 -1.58 1.42
N PHE A 168 6.81 -2.01 2.68
CA PHE A 168 6.75 -1.12 3.83
C PHE A 168 8.07 -0.37 4.05
N ASP A 169 9.19 -1.04 3.90
CA ASP A 169 10.50 -0.39 3.96
C ASP A 169 10.66 0.64 2.84
N MET A 170 10.21 0.35 1.63
CA MET A 170 10.19 1.29 0.51
C MET A 170 9.31 2.50 0.79
N TRP A 171 8.14 2.34 1.40
CA TRP A 171 7.31 3.44 1.88
C TRP A 171 8.09 4.39 2.79
N ARG A 172 8.88 3.84 3.69
CA ARG A 172 9.75 4.59 4.60
C ARG A 172 10.86 5.35 3.86
N TYR A 173 11.50 4.69 2.88
CA TYR A 173 12.60 5.31 2.12
C TYR A 173 12.13 6.36 1.11
N GLN A 174 11.02 6.15 0.45
CA GLN A 174 10.51 7.03 -0.60
C GLN A 174 10.28 8.45 -0.13
N ARG A 175 9.93 8.66 1.13
CA ARG A 175 9.84 10.01 1.70
C ARG A 175 11.18 10.76 1.66
N ASN A 176 12.29 10.07 1.81
CA ASN A 176 13.61 10.66 1.74
C ASN A 176 14.04 10.90 0.28
N LEU A 177 13.72 9.97 -0.61
CA LEU A 177 14.05 10.07 -2.03
C LEU A 177 13.34 11.24 -2.72
N THR A 178 12.12 11.54 -2.30
CA THR A 178 11.38 12.68 -2.84
C THR A 178 11.78 14.02 -2.26
N GLY A 179 12.69 14.05 -1.30
CA GLY A 179 13.10 15.27 -0.58
C GLY A 179 12.00 15.88 0.28
N VAL A 180 10.95 15.10 0.54
CA VAL A 180 9.82 15.51 1.35
C VAL A 180 9.86 14.75 2.66
N ASN A 181 10.12 15.43 3.75
CA ASN A 181 10.16 14.85 5.09
C ASN A 181 8.78 14.51 5.65
N GLU A 182 7.88 14.01 4.81
CA GLU A 182 6.51 13.69 5.16
C GLU A 182 6.20 12.26 4.75
N GLY A 183 5.31 11.59 5.47
CA GLY A 183 4.85 10.24 5.15
C GLY A 183 4.02 10.22 3.87
N LEU A 184 3.78 9.03 3.36
CA LEU A 184 2.82 8.81 2.28
C LEU A 184 1.48 8.36 2.87
N ASN A 185 0.37 8.79 2.26
CA ASN A 185 -0.96 8.38 2.67
C ASN A 185 -1.26 6.96 2.20
N VAL A 186 -0.65 6.00 2.85
CA VAL A 186 -0.87 4.57 2.63
C VAL A 186 -1.31 3.93 3.93
N ALA A 187 -2.48 3.31 3.92
CA ALA A 187 -2.97 2.50 5.02
C ALA A 187 -2.65 1.02 4.75
N PHE A 188 -1.76 0.46 5.53
CA PHE A 188 -1.49 -0.97 5.53
C PHE A 188 -2.50 -1.65 6.46
N HIS A 189 -3.60 -2.11 5.89
CA HIS A 189 -4.65 -2.82 6.60
C HIS A 189 -4.32 -4.31 6.70
N VAL A 190 -3.86 -4.72 7.87
CA VAL A 190 -3.34 -6.06 8.11
C VAL A 190 -4.28 -6.82 9.04
N SER A 191 -4.89 -7.87 8.53
CA SER A 191 -5.77 -8.74 9.31
C SER A 191 -5.00 -9.77 10.14
N HIS A 192 -5.64 -10.35 11.16
CA HIS A 192 -5.08 -11.39 12.02
C HIS A 192 -3.88 -10.95 12.86
N VAL A 193 -4.15 -10.06 13.79
CA VAL A 193 -3.20 -9.66 14.83
C VAL A 193 -3.37 -10.53 16.08
N GLY A 194 -3.55 -11.79 15.90
CA GLY A 194 -3.64 -12.71 17.02
C GLY A 194 -2.32 -13.47 17.25
N ALA A 195 -2.25 -14.17 18.35
CA ALA A 195 -1.12 -15.05 18.66
C ALA A 195 -0.97 -16.22 17.68
N CYS A 196 -1.95 -16.45 16.81
CA CYS A 196 -1.94 -17.49 15.80
C CYS A 196 -2.79 -17.10 14.60
N THR A 197 -2.24 -17.25 13.40
CA THR A 197 -2.92 -16.93 12.13
C THR A 197 -3.79 -18.07 11.59
N GLY A 198 -3.91 -19.16 12.32
CA GLY A 198 -4.70 -20.33 11.92
C GLY A 198 -3.88 -21.42 11.26
N ARG A 199 -4.55 -22.48 10.80
CA ARG A 199 -3.91 -23.68 10.25
C ARG A 199 -3.26 -23.46 8.89
N ASP A 200 -3.75 -22.46 8.15
CA ASP A 200 -3.38 -22.23 6.76
C ASP A 200 -2.06 -21.44 6.62
N HIS A 201 -1.56 -20.89 7.72
CA HIS A 201 -0.40 -20.00 7.70
C HIS A 201 0.60 -20.39 8.77
N PHE A 202 1.71 -20.96 8.34
CA PHE A 202 2.78 -21.44 9.21
C PHE A 202 3.63 -20.34 9.86
N SER A 203 3.57 -19.13 9.37
CA SER A 203 4.25 -17.94 9.90
C SER A 203 3.55 -17.32 11.12
N GLY A 204 2.96 -18.12 11.93
CA GLY A 204 1.87 -17.89 12.82
C GLY A 204 2.03 -16.97 14.03
N TRP A 205 3.15 -16.37 14.30
CA TRP A 205 3.34 -15.52 15.46
C TRP A 205 3.47 -14.06 15.06
N GLY A 206 2.36 -13.42 14.84
CA GLY A 206 2.29 -12.04 14.34
C GLY A 206 2.71 -10.95 15.32
N LEU A 207 3.56 -11.25 16.32
CA LEU A 207 4.06 -10.24 17.25
C LEU A 207 5.23 -9.43 16.67
N ASP A 208 5.97 -9.98 15.72
CA ASP A 208 7.14 -9.30 15.14
C ASP A 208 6.76 -8.10 14.31
N TRP A 209 5.66 -8.17 13.57
CA TRP A 209 5.21 -7.02 12.79
C TRP A 209 4.65 -5.88 13.66
N ILE A 210 4.13 -6.17 14.87
CA ILE A 210 3.80 -5.14 15.86
C ILE A 210 5.08 -4.39 16.24
N ASN A 211 6.16 -5.12 16.49
CA ASN A 211 7.46 -4.51 16.77
C ASN A 211 7.95 -3.68 15.59
N ILE A 212 7.78 -4.17 14.36
CA ILE A 212 8.09 -3.39 13.15
C ILE A 212 7.27 -2.09 13.15
N GLY A 213 5.97 -2.16 13.31
CA GLY A 213 5.10 -0.99 13.36
C GLY A 213 5.48 0.01 14.45
N LEU A 214 5.87 -0.47 15.63
CA LEU A 214 6.20 0.37 16.78
C LEU A 214 7.63 0.94 16.73
N THR A 215 8.58 0.25 16.11
CA THR A 215 10.00 0.64 16.12
C THR A 215 10.42 1.42 14.88
N TYR A 216 9.71 1.26 13.75
CA TYR A 216 9.99 1.98 12.52
C TYR A 216 9.34 3.37 12.52
N LEU A 217 10.11 4.38 12.89
CA LEU A 217 9.74 5.77 12.74
C LEU A 217 8.43 6.17 13.46
N PRO A 218 8.38 6.08 14.79
CA PRO A 218 7.16 6.27 15.57
C PRO A 218 6.54 7.68 15.43
N TYR A 219 7.25 8.64 14.88
CA TYR A 219 6.78 10.01 14.64
C TYR A 219 6.24 10.24 13.21
N LEU A 220 6.21 9.21 12.36
CA LEU A 220 5.86 9.34 10.95
C LEU A 220 4.66 8.55 10.52
N HIS A 221 4.18 7.67 11.37
CA HIS A 221 3.02 6.85 11.09
C HIS A 221 2.13 6.79 12.32
N ARG A 222 0.89 6.50 12.09
CA ARG A 222 -0.06 6.11 13.10
C ARG A 222 -0.16 4.60 13.10
N PHE A 223 -0.17 4.00 14.28
CA PHE A 223 -0.33 2.56 14.46
C PHE A 223 -1.60 2.28 15.25
N TYR A 224 -2.45 1.43 14.71
CA TYR A 224 -3.71 1.05 15.31
C TYR A 224 -3.75 -0.46 15.55
N ALA A 225 -4.12 -0.87 16.74
CA ALA A 225 -4.36 -2.27 17.10
C ALA A 225 -5.74 -2.38 17.77
N PRO A 226 -6.84 -2.22 17.02
CA PRO A 226 -8.18 -2.18 17.59
C PRO A 226 -8.60 -3.54 18.14
N ALA A 227 -9.16 -3.55 19.33
CA ALA A 227 -9.58 -4.74 20.03
C ALA A 227 -11.01 -5.20 19.67
N ASP A 228 -11.85 -4.27 19.20
CA ASP A 228 -13.26 -4.51 18.91
C ASP A 228 -13.74 -3.74 17.69
N VAL A 229 -15.03 -3.91 17.36
CA VAL A 229 -15.65 -3.28 16.18
C VAL A 229 -15.67 -1.76 16.26
N PRO A 230 -16.10 -1.12 17.34
CA PRO A 230 -16.07 0.33 17.45
C PRO A 230 -14.66 0.90 17.34
N ALA A 231 -13.68 0.30 17.99
CA ALA A 231 -12.29 0.72 17.91
C ALA A 231 -11.72 0.59 16.48
N ALA A 232 -12.06 -0.49 15.76
CA ALA A 232 -11.66 -0.67 14.38
C ALA A 232 -12.29 0.35 13.42
N PHE A 233 -13.56 0.67 13.63
CA PHE A 233 -14.23 1.73 12.89
C PHE A 233 -13.56 3.09 13.12
N LEU A 234 -13.32 3.46 14.39
CA LEU A 234 -12.66 4.72 14.74
C LEU A 234 -11.22 4.79 14.20
N ALA A 235 -10.49 3.68 14.23
CA ALA A 235 -9.13 3.62 13.68
C ALA A 235 -9.09 3.96 12.19
N VAL A 236 -10.03 3.40 11.41
CA VAL A 236 -10.13 3.69 9.98
C VAL A 236 -10.54 5.14 9.72
N THR A 237 -11.53 5.64 10.42
CA THR A 237 -12.00 7.02 10.22
C THR A 237 -10.98 8.06 10.67
N ASP A 238 -10.22 7.79 11.74
CA ASP A 238 -9.10 8.65 12.15
C ASP A 238 -7.91 8.58 11.17
N ALA A 239 -7.64 7.40 10.59
CA ALA A 239 -6.60 7.27 9.56
C ALA A 239 -6.94 8.00 8.27
N ALA A 240 -8.22 8.16 7.96
CA ALA A 240 -8.71 8.88 6.79
C ALA A 240 -8.78 10.40 7.00
N ALA A 241 -8.95 10.84 8.23
CA ALA A 241 -9.02 12.27 8.60
C ALA A 241 -7.63 12.92 8.68
#